data_c0c0e20a6b55d24a4b49dc711ee2b966
#
_entry.id   c0c0e20a6b55d24a4b49dc711ee2b966
#
_cell.length_a   1.000
_cell.length_b   1.000
_cell.length_c   1.000
_cell.angle_alpha   90.00
_cell.angle_beta   90.00
_cell.angle_gamma   90.00
#
_symmetry.space_group_name_H-M   'P 1'
#
loop_
_entity.id
_entity.type
_entity.pdbx_description
1 polymer ?
#
loop_
_entity_poly.entity_id
_entity_poly.type
_entity_poly.pdbx_seq_one_letter_code
_entity_poly.pdbx_strand_id
1 'polypeptide(L)'
;MKHKLTIMFLLVAFSIAAYAQKSTTLLYGPNDNGRTYTSLEEALTEPQNVYRLKLTKLPARDSLPAELFLLTELRELTVKGCKLWTLNAQIDKLQHLQYLNLDKNKLVRLPESIGNLSELHFLIVSRNLLETFPESIAKLKQLVSIDAWNNPLYVLPESISILNNTLQTLDLRQIPLTKSEYEAMKELLPNTNILFTDICECENRREHD
;
A
#
# COMPACT_ATOMS: atom_id res chain seq x y z
N MET A 1 -17.64 19.97 12.02
CA MET A 1 -16.61 18.92 11.92
C MET A 1 -17.02 17.76 11.01
N LYS A 2 -18.27 17.23 11.07
CA LYS A 2 -18.70 16.08 10.25
C LYS A 2 -18.66 16.31 8.73
N HIS A 3 -18.91 17.55 8.23
CA HIS A 3 -18.88 17.85 6.80
C HIS A 3 -17.47 17.88 6.17
N LYS A 4 -16.42 18.24 6.93
CA LYS A 4 -15.04 18.21 6.42
C LYS A 4 -14.51 16.78 6.23
N LEU A 5 -14.93 15.84 7.10
CA LEU A 5 -14.52 14.44 7.01
C LEU A 5 -15.13 13.74 5.78
N THR A 6 -16.38 14.06 5.44
CA THR A 6 -17.10 13.49 4.28
C THR A 6 -16.50 13.98 2.95
N ILE A 7 -16.10 15.25 2.87
CA ILE A 7 -15.46 15.81 1.67
C ILE A 7 -14.07 15.23 1.46
N MET A 8 -13.33 14.92 2.53
CA MET A 8 -11.98 14.39 2.45
C MET A 8 -11.96 12.88 2.03
N PHE A 9 -12.93 12.09 2.47
CA PHE A 9 -13.15 10.73 1.96
C PHE A 9 -13.52 10.73 0.48
N LEU A 10 -14.29 11.73 0.04
CA LEU A 10 -14.62 11.93 -1.38
C LEU A 10 -13.37 12.30 -2.21
N LEU A 11 -12.42 13.08 -1.69
CA LEU A 11 -11.23 13.49 -2.43
C LEU A 11 -10.23 12.33 -2.64
N VAL A 12 -10.04 11.46 -1.67
CA VAL A 12 -9.19 10.25 -1.84
C VAL A 12 -9.88 9.23 -2.75
N ALA A 13 -11.19 9.02 -2.57
CA ALA A 13 -11.99 8.20 -3.48
C ALA A 13 -12.06 8.81 -4.89
N PHE A 14 -12.05 10.15 -5.00
CA PHE A 14 -12.08 10.86 -6.28
C PHE A 14 -10.73 10.82 -7.00
N SER A 15 -9.59 10.85 -6.29
CA SER A 15 -8.27 10.68 -6.90
C SER A 15 -8.07 9.25 -7.40
N ILE A 16 -8.51 8.24 -6.65
CA ILE A 16 -8.51 6.85 -7.08
C ILE A 16 -9.49 6.63 -8.24
N ALA A 17 -10.69 7.20 -8.17
CA ALA A 17 -11.70 7.10 -9.23
C ALA A 17 -11.33 7.92 -10.46
N ALA A 18 -10.74 9.11 -10.33
CA ALA A 18 -10.29 9.92 -11.45
C ALA A 18 -9.06 9.32 -12.14
N TYR A 19 -8.16 8.69 -11.38
CA TYR A 19 -7.05 7.93 -11.96
C TYR A 19 -7.57 6.64 -12.62
N ALA A 20 -8.53 5.95 -12.03
CA ALA A 20 -9.20 4.79 -12.62
C ALA A 20 -9.95 5.16 -13.92
N GLN A 21 -10.55 6.35 -14.00
CA GLN A 21 -11.18 6.85 -15.23
C GLN A 21 -10.17 7.22 -16.34
N LYS A 22 -8.97 7.68 -15.97
CA LYS A 22 -7.90 8.01 -16.91
C LYS A 22 -7.06 6.79 -17.30
N SER A 23 -7.12 5.72 -16.53
CA SER A 23 -6.32 4.50 -16.70
C SER A 23 -7.15 3.21 -16.78
N THR A 24 -8.34 3.27 -17.37
CA THR A 24 -9.14 2.07 -17.64
C THR A 24 -8.38 0.99 -18.42
N THR A 25 -7.28 1.36 -19.06
CA THR A 25 -6.37 0.45 -19.76
C THR A 25 -5.32 -0.22 -18.87
N LEU A 26 -5.02 0.33 -17.67
CA LEU A 26 -3.90 -0.14 -16.85
C LEU A 26 -4.21 -1.41 -16.04
N LEU A 27 -5.44 -1.57 -15.56
CA LEU A 27 -5.85 -2.73 -14.74
C LEU A 27 -6.32 -3.94 -15.56
N TYR A 28 -6.38 -3.81 -16.88
CA TYR A 28 -6.92 -4.87 -17.77
C TYR A 28 -5.79 -5.57 -18.52
N GLY A 29 -5.70 -6.87 -18.38
CA GLY A 29 -4.84 -7.72 -19.21
C GLY A 29 -5.51 -8.00 -20.58
N PRO A 30 -4.74 -8.52 -21.55
CA PRO A 30 -5.25 -8.76 -22.91
C PRO A 30 -6.44 -9.72 -23.00
N ASN A 31 -6.60 -10.61 -22.00
CA ASN A 31 -7.69 -11.57 -21.89
C ASN A 31 -8.54 -11.35 -20.63
N ASP A 32 -8.54 -10.14 -20.07
CA ASP A 32 -9.25 -9.85 -18.84
C ASP A 32 -10.76 -9.83 -19.05
N ASN A 33 -11.46 -10.79 -18.45
CA ASN A 33 -12.91 -10.91 -18.46
C ASN A 33 -13.61 -10.13 -17.33
N GLY A 34 -12.88 -9.30 -16.58
CA GLY A 34 -13.39 -8.55 -15.44
C GLY A 34 -13.57 -9.35 -14.17
N ARG A 35 -13.20 -10.65 -14.14
CA ARG A 35 -13.41 -11.53 -13.00
C ARG A 35 -12.44 -11.22 -11.87
N THR A 36 -12.97 -11.15 -10.65
CA THR A 36 -12.19 -11.14 -9.41
C THR A 36 -12.33 -12.48 -8.71
N TYR A 37 -11.22 -13.19 -8.58
CA TYR A 37 -11.17 -14.45 -7.84
C TYR A 37 -11.17 -14.15 -6.33
N THR A 38 -11.87 -14.98 -5.56
CA THR A 38 -11.95 -14.86 -4.10
C THR A 38 -11.41 -16.08 -3.36
N SER A 39 -10.99 -17.10 -4.09
CA SER A 39 -10.32 -18.29 -3.61
C SER A 39 -9.00 -18.46 -4.37
N LEU A 40 -7.91 -18.73 -3.64
CA LEU A 40 -6.62 -19.04 -4.25
C LEU A 40 -6.68 -20.39 -4.99
N GLU A 41 -7.38 -21.38 -4.43
CA GLU A 41 -7.56 -22.69 -5.06
C GLU A 41 -8.22 -22.57 -6.44
N GLU A 42 -9.30 -21.76 -6.52
CA GLU A 42 -9.98 -21.49 -7.78
C GLU A 42 -9.06 -20.72 -8.77
N ALA A 43 -8.33 -19.72 -8.29
CA ALA A 43 -7.39 -18.94 -9.11
C ALA A 43 -6.28 -19.83 -9.71
N LEU A 44 -5.82 -20.83 -8.97
CA LEU A 44 -4.77 -21.75 -9.41
C LEU A 44 -5.22 -22.77 -10.47
N THR A 45 -6.51 -22.85 -10.78
CA THR A 45 -6.98 -23.71 -11.90
C THR A 45 -6.59 -23.15 -13.26
N GLU A 46 -6.49 -21.81 -13.38
CA GLU A 46 -6.15 -21.10 -14.62
C GLU A 46 -5.21 -19.91 -14.33
N PRO A 47 -4.02 -20.13 -13.78
CA PRO A 47 -3.17 -19.06 -13.22
C PRO A 47 -2.80 -17.98 -14.23
N GLN A 48 -2.69 -18.30 -15.51
CA GLN A 48 -2.38 -17.37 -16.61
C GLN A 48 -3.52 -16.40 -16.94
N ASN A 49 -4.74 -16.64 -16.43
CA ASN A 49 -5.94 -15.82 -16.69
C ASN A 49 -6.38 -15.03 -15.44
N VAL A 50 -5.57 -15.03 -14.37
CA VAL A 50 -5.91 -14.38 -13.10
C VAL A 50 -5.31 -12.98 -13.05
N TYR A 51 -6.10 -11.97 -13.28
CA TYR A 51 -5.70 -10.56 -13.20
C TYR A 51 -6.06 -9.92 -11.86
N ARG A 52 -7.08 -10.44 -11.15
CA ARG A 52 -7.54 -9.90 -9.85
C ARG A 52 -7.81 -11.02 -8.86
N LEU A 53 -7.20 -10.88 -7.66
CA LEU A 53 -7.40 -11.80 -6.54
C LEU A 53 -7.70 -11.02 -5.27
N LYS A 54 -8.79 -11.40 -4.58
CA LYS A 54 -9.20 -10.81 -3.31
C LYS A 54 -9.39 -11.89 -2.25
N LEU A 55 -8.49 -11.92 -1.28
CA LEU A 55 -8.50 -12.85 -0.16
C LEU A 55 -8.85 -12.10 1.13
N THR A 56 -9.92 -12.53 1.80
CA THR A 56 -10.35 -11.99 3.10
C THR A 56 -10.26 -13.03 4.21
N LYS A 57 -9.95 -14.26 3.84
CA LYS A 57 -9.68 -15.37 4.74
C LYS A 57 -8.52 -16.18 4.18
N LEU A 58 -7.51 -16.41 4.99
CA LEU A 58 -6.45 -17.37 4.72
C LEU A 58 -6.44 -18.37 5.89
N PRO A 59 -6.07 -19.66 5.65
CA PRO A 59 -5.71 -20.55 6.73
C PRO A 59 -4.70 -19.81 7.63
N ALA A 60 -4.72 -20.06 8.94
CA ALA A 60 -3.85 -19.38 9.91
C ALA A 60 -2.37 -19.58 9.50
N ARG A 61 -1.81 -18.57 8.85
CA ARG A 61 -0.42 -18.54 8.37
C ARG A 61 0.13 -17.14 8.62
N ASP A 62 1.40 -17.08 8.94
CA ASP A 62 2.09 -15.80 9.17
C ASP A 62 2.42 -15.07 7.86
N SER A 63 2.40 -15.76 6.71
CA SER A 63 2.75 -15.24 5.39
C SER A 63 1.82 -15.76 4.29
N LEU A 64 1.91 -15.14 3.11
CA LEU A 64 1.21 -15.62 1.91
C LEU A 64 1.72 -17.01 1.49
N PRO A 65 0.82 -17.90 1.01
CA PRO A 65 1.22 -19.19 0.47
C PRO A 65 2.07 -19.01 -0.78
N ALA A 66 3.08 -19.90 -0.96
CA ALA A 66 4.02 -19.81 -2.07
C ALA A 66 3.34 -19.96 -3.45
N GLU A 67 2.26 -20.71 -3.50
CA GLU A 67 1.45 -20.95 -4.69
C GLU A 67 0.83 -19.69 -5.25
N LEU A 68 0.56 -18.66 -4.41
CA LEU A 68 0.04 -17.37 -4.86
C LEU A 68 0.98 -16.71 -5.89
N PHE A 69 2.28 -16.89 -5.74
CA PHE A 69 3.27 -16.28 -6.61
C PHE A 69 3.42 -16.99 -7.98
N LEU A 70 2.59 -17.99 -8.26
CA LEU A 70 2.41 -18.58 -9.59
C LEU A 70 1.45 -17.75 -10.47
N LEU A 71 0.70 -16.82 -9.86
CA LEU A 71 -0.26 -15.93 -10.55
C LEU A 71 0.47 -14.72 -11.14
N THR A 72 1.38 -14.94 -12.08
CA THR A 72 2.29 -13.89 -12.60
C THR A 72 1.59 -12.77 -13.36
N GLU A 73 0.39 -13.02 -13.91
CA GLU A 73 -0.42 -12.01 -14.62
C GLU A 73 -1.23 -11.11 -13.69
N LEU A 74 -1.09 -11.29 -12.37
CA LEU A 74 -1.87 -10.57 -11.38
C LEU A 74 -1.58 -9.06 -11.42
N ARG A 75 -2.63 -8.25 -11.56
CA ARG A 75 -2.59 -6.79 -11.57
C ARG A 75 -3.17 -6.17 -10.32
N GLU A 76 -4.14 -6.84 -9.71
CA GLU A 76 -4.74 -6.42 -8.45
C GLU A 76 -4.69 -7.57 -7.44
N LEU A 77 -4.04 -7.31 -6.30
CA LEU A 77 -4.02 -8.23 -5.16
C LEU A 77 -4.58 -7.53 -3.92
N THR A 78 -5.63 -8.09 -3.36
CA THR A 78 -6.17 -7.70 -2.07
C THR A 78 -6.08 -8.87 -1.10
N VAL A 79 -5.32 -8.69 -0.01
CA VAL A 79 -5.23 -9.65 1.11
C VAL A 79 -5.53 -8.90 2.40
N LYS A 80 -6.80 -8.80 2.72
CA LYS A 80 -7.29 -7.93 3.80
C LYS A 80 -7.74 -8.71 5.02
N GLY A 81 -7.24 -8.33 6.21
CA GLY A 81 -7.70 -8.89 7.48
C GLY A 81 -7.27 -10.34 7.71
N CYS A 82 -6.23 -10.80 7.05
CA CYS A 82 -5.75 -12.19 7.08
C CYS A 82 -4.73 -12.47 8.19
N LYS A 83 -4.44 -11.49 9.05
CA LYS A 83 -3.49 -11.58 10.18
C LYS A 83 -2.05 -11.89 9.77
N LEU A 84 -1.63 -11.50 8.57
CA LEU A 84 -0.26 -11.71 8.09
C LEU A 84 0.73 -10.92 8.96
N TRP A 85 1.81 -11.58 9.39
CA TRP A 85 2.94 -10.97 10.10
C TRP A 85 4.07 -10.56 9.17
N THR A 86 4.23 -11.30 8.07
CA THR A 86 5.29 -11.07 7.09
C THR A 86 4.75 -11.09 5.68
N LEU A 87 5.31 -10.26 4.81
CA LEU A 87 5.13 -10.35 3.37
C LEU A 87 6.36 -11.06 2.79
N ASN A 88 6.12 -12.17 2.07
CA ASN A 88 7.18 -12.96 1.46
C ASN A 88 7.95 -12.14 0.40
N ALA A 89 9.27 -12.29 0.36
CA ALA A 89 10.11 -11.66 -0.65
C ALA A 89 9.74 -12.04 -2.10
N GLN A 90 9.10 -13.19 -2.30
CA GLN A 90 8.60 -13.62 -3.61
C GLN A 90 7.48 -12.72 -4.18
N ILE A 91 7.04 -11.70 -3.45
CA ILE A 91 6.08 -10.71 -3.97
C ILE A 91 6.56 -10.10 -5.30
N ASP A 92 7.86 -10.00 -5.50
CA ASP A 92 8.48 -9.51 -6.72
C ASP A 92 8.24 -10.38 -7.97
N LYS A 93 7.74 -11.61 -7.83
CA LYS A 93 7.31 -12.43 -8.98
C LYS A 93 6.06 -11.86 -9.66
N LEU A 94 5.28 -11.04 -8.95
CA LEU A 94 4.05 -10.42 -9.47
C LEU A 94 4.39 -9.11 -10.21
N GLN A 95 5.17 -9.19 -11.28
CA GLN A 95 5.77 -8.07 -11.99
C GLN A 95 4.75 -7.08 -12.58
N HIS A 96 3.54 -7.54 -12.89
CA HIS A 96 2.46 -6.73 -13.45
C HIS A 96 1.53 -6.13 -12.39
N LEU A 97 1.89 -6.26 -11.09
CA LEU A 97 1.03 -5.79 -10.01
C LEU A 97 0.96 -4.26 -9.97
N GLN A 98 -0.26 -3.74 -10.11
CA GLN A 98 -0.56 -2.30 -10.14
C GLN A 98 -1.24 -1.82 -8.86
N TYR A 99 -2.00 -2.69 -8.21
CA TYR A 99 -2.72 -2.41 -6.99
C TYR A 99 -2.45 -3.51 -5.96
N LEU A 100 -1.90 -3.12 -4.81
CA LEU A 100 -1.64 -4.02 -3.69
C LEU A 100 -2.33 -3.52 -2.43
N ASN A 101 -3.27 -4.32 -1.91
CA ASN A 101 -3.97 -4.02 -0.68
C ASN A 101 -3.73 -5.09 0.39
N LEU A 102 -3.00 -4.70 1.43
CA LEU A 102 -2.65 -5.52 2.60
C LEU A 102 -3.27 -4.95 3.88
N ASP A 103 -4.38 -4.20 3.76
CA ASP A 103 -5.06 -3.56 4.87
C ASP A 103 -5.47 -4.53 5.98
N LYS A 104 -5.37 -4.08 7.22
CA LYS A 104 -5.82 -4.83 8.42
C LYS A 104 -5.09 -6.19 8.58
N ASN A 105 -3.77 -6.17 8.50
CA ASN A 105 -2.90 -7.29 8.83
C ASN A 105 -2.04 -6.96 10.06
N LYS A 106 -0.95 -7.67 10.27
CA LYS A 106 0.00 -7.49 11.38
C LYS A 106 1.43 -7.31 10.86
N LEU A 107 1.59 -6.76 9.66
CA LEU A 107 2.88 -6.60 9.02
C LEU A 107 3.75 -5.62 9.80
N VAL A 108 4.93 -6.07 10.22
CA VAL A 108 5.91 -5.25 10.94
C VAL A 108 6.85 -4.54 9.96
N ARG A 109 7.10 -5.15 8.81
CA ARG A 109 7.93 -4.60 7.73
C ARG A 109 7.48 -5.09 6.36
N LEU A 110 7.80 -4.33 5.33
CA LEU A 110 7.73 -4.77 3.93
C LEU A 110 9.12 -5.27 3.50
N PRO A 111 9.22 -6.30 2.65
CA PRO A 111 10.50 -6.78 2.13
C PRO A 111 11.09 -5.79 1.13
N GLU A 112 12.42 -5.76 0.99
CA GLU A 112 13.11 -4.95 -0.04
C GLU A 112 12.67 -5.30 -1.47
N SER A 113 12.23 -6.53 -1.69
CA SER A 113 11.70 -6.97 -2.99
C SER A 113 10.43 -6.25 -3.43
N ILE A 114 9.72 -5.54 -2.51
CA ILE A 114 8.56 -4.71 -2.87
C ILE A 114 8.94 -3.67 -3.93
N GLY A 115 10.16 -3.14 -3.88
CA GLY A 115 10.67 -2.15 -4.83
C GLY A 115 10.83 -2.68 -6.26
N ASN A 116 10.71 -4.00 -6.48
CA ASN A 116 10.79 -4.60 -7.79
C ASN A 116 9.43 -4.62 -8.53
N LEU A 117 8.33 -4.20 -7.87
CA LEU A 117 7.00 -4.08 -8.47
C LEU A 117 6.90 -2.79 -9.30
N SER A 118 7.59 -2.74 -10.43
CA SER A 118 7.77 -1.51 -11.23
C SER A 118 6.48 -0.90 -11.75
N GLU A 119 5.41 -1.68 -11.89
CA GLU A 119 4.09 -1.23 -12.32
C GLU A 119 3.16 -0.83 -11.15
N LEU A 120 3.63 -0.84 -9.89
CA LEU A 120 2.78 -0.55 -8.74
C LEU A 120 2.41 0.94 -8.69
N HIS A 121 1.09 1.21 -8.69
CA HIS A 121 0.50 2.55 -8.60
C HIS A 121 -0.11 2.84 -7.23
N PHE A 122 -0.71 1.83 -6.60
CA PHE A 122 -1.41 1.96 -5.33
C PHE A 122 -0.95 0.93 -4.33
N LEU A 123 -0.46 1.40 -3.19
CA LEU A 123 -0.04 0.57 -2.06
C LEU A 123 -0.90 0.90 -0.84
N ILE A 124 -1.72 -0.06 -0.39
CA ILE A 124 -2.55 0.07 0.80
C ILE A 124 -2.03 -0.88 1.86
N VAL A 125 -1.45 -0.32 2.91
CA VAL A 125 -0.87 -1.04 4.05
C VAL A 125 -1.43 -0.54 5.38
N SER A 126 -2.56 0.15 5.34
CA SER A 126 -3.23 0.67 6.52
C SER A 126 -3.54 -0.41 7.56
N ARG A 127 -3.62 -0.02 8.84
CA ARG A 127 -3.92 -0.91 9.97
C ARG A 127 -2.98 -2.12 10.03
N ASN A 128 -1.69 -1.83 10.05
CA ASN A 128 -0.60 -2.78 10.25
C ASN A 128 0.31 -2.31 11.39
N LEU A 129 1.49 -2.87 11.51
CA LEU A 129 2.49 -2.57 12.53
C LEU A 129 3.80 -2.06 11.89
N LEU A 130 3.70 -1.37 10.75
CA LEU A 130 4.86 -0.86 10.03
C LEU A 130 5.46 0.34 10.77
N GLU A 131 6.77 0.29 11.04
CA GLU A 131 7.53 1.39 11.66
C GLU A 131 8.17 2.30 10.62
N THR A 132 8.52 1.76 9.45
CA THR A 132 9.08 2.48 8.30
C THR A 132 8.80 1.72 7.00
N PHE A 133 9.11 2.35 5.86
CA PHE A 133 9.19 1.67 4.57
C PHE A 133 10.62 1.21 4.28
N PRO A 134 10.82 0.16 3.44
CA PRO A 134 12.15 -0.23 2.99
C PRO A 134 12.74 0.84 2.05
N GLU A 135 14.08 0.94 1.98
CA GLU A 135 14.77 1.88 1.08
C GLU A 135 14.38 1.66 -0.39
N SER A 136 14.08 0.43 -0.75
CA SER A 136 13.65 0.07 -2.11
C SER A 136 12.31 0.67 -2.53
N ILE A 137 11.52 1.28 -1.61
CA ILE A 137 10.28 1.99 -1.95
C ILE A 137 10.53 3.05 -3.03
N ALA A 138 11.72 3.64 -3.04
CA ALA A 138 12.17 4.62 -4.03
C ALA A 138 12.23 4.10 -5.48
N LYS A 139 12.23 2.77 -5.67
CA LYS A 139 12.24 2.14 -7.00
C LYS A 139 10.87 2.15 -7.66
N LEU A 140 9.80 2.35 -6.90
CA LEU A 140 8.41 2.33 -7.37
C LEU A 140 8.04 3.62 -8.13
N LYS A 141 8.65 3.84 -9.29
CA LYS A 141 8.53 5.09 -10.06
C LYS A 141 7.12 5.42 -10.55
N GLN A 142 6.21 4.46 -10.55
CA GLN A 142 4.82 4.64 -10.93
C GLN A 142 3.88 4.78 -9.72
N LEU A 143 4.43 4.77 -8.49
CA LEU A 143 3.62 4.84 -7.28
C LEU A 143 2.98 6.24 -7.14
N VAL A 144 1.65 6.25 -7.11
CA VAL A 144 0.82 7.45 -7.03
C VAL A 144 0.30 7.68 -5.62
N SER A 145 -0.05 6.60 -4.91
CA SER A 145 -0.66 6.72 -3.58
C SER A 145 -0.19 5.61 -2.65
N ILE A 146 0.13 6.02 -1.42
CA ILE A 146 0.35 5.12 -0.28
C ILE A 146 -0.71 5.42 0.77
N ASP A 147 -1.50 4.41 1.14
CA ASP A 147 -2.39 4.44 2.31
C ASP A 147 -1.74 3.65 3.43
N ALA A 148 -1.18 4.34 4.42
CA ALA A 148 -0.49 3.76 5.58
C ALA A 148 -1.11 4.20 6.91
N TRP A 149 -2.35 4.69 6.93
CA TRP A 149 -2.99 5.14 8.15
C TRP A 149 -3.05 4.04 9.23
N ASN A 150 -2.98 4.45 10.49
CA ASN A 150 -3.01 3.54 11.63
C ASN A 150 -1.89 2.47 11.57
N ASN A 151 -0.64 2.96 11.49
CA ASN A 151 0.60 2.23 11.66
C ASN A 151 1.50 3.00 12.66
N PRO A 152 2.45 2.37 13.35
CA PRO A 152 3.47 3.09 14.14
C PRO A 152 4.61 3.63 13.25
N LEU A 153 4.28 4.35 12.18
CA LEU A 153 5.23 4.83 11.17
C LEU A 153 5.64 6.26 11.51
N TYR A 154 6.81 6.43 12.15
CA TYR A 154 7.31 7.73 12.62
C TYR A 154 8.43 8.30 11.76
N VAL A 155 9.01 7.49 10.87
CA VAL A 155 10.12 7.90 10.00
C VAL A 155 9.90 7.37 8.58
N LEU A 156 10.27 8.18 7.59
CA LEU A 156 10.37 7.77 6.20
C LEU A 156 11.82 7.55 5.84
N PRO A 157 12.15 6.57 4.98
CA PRO A 157 13.50 6.42 4.46
C PRO A 157 13.88 7.63 3.60
N GLU A 158 15.12 8.09 3.65
CA GLU A 158 15.57 9.25 2.86
C GLU A 158 15.37 9.07 1.35
N SER A 159 15.51 7.83 0.89
CA SER A 159 15.31 7.47 -0.51
C SER A 159 13.92 7.77 -1.05
N ILE A 160 12.88 7.87 -0.18
CA ILE A 160 11.51 8.16 -0.60
C ILE A 160 11.39 9.52 -1.30
N SER A 161 12.32 10.45 -1.05
CA SER A 161 12.41 11.76 -1.71
C SER A 161 12.47 11.66 -3.24
N ILE A 162 12.96 10.53 -3.76
CA ILE A 162 12.96 10.23 -5.20
C ILE A 162 11.54 10.19 -5.78
N LEU A 163 10.54 9.88 -4.96
CA LEU A 163 9.13 9.79 -5.36
C LEU A 163 8.37 11.13 -5.28
N ASN A 164 9.04 12.21 -4.87
CA ASN A 164 8.41 13.51 -4.63
C ASN A 164 7.59 14.07 -5.81
N ASN A 165 7.91 13.69 -7.05
CA ASN A 165 7.18 14.14 -8.24
C ASN A 165 6.15 13.13 -8.77
N THR A 166 6.12 11.91 -8.24
CA THR A 166 5.19 10.84 -8.66
C THR A 166 4.17 10.51 -7.59
N LEU A 167 4.60 10.46 -6.32
CA LEU A 167 3.73 10.19 -5.19
C LEU A 167 2.84 11.41 -4.89
N GLN A 168 1.57 11.30 -5.22
CA GLN A 168 0.59 12.38 -5.04
C GLN A 168 0.02 12.41 -3.63
N THR A 169 -0.20 11.23 -3.02
CA THR A 169 -0.84 11.13 -1.70
C THR A 169 -0.13 10.11 -0.82
N LEU A 170 0.14 10.52 0.42
CA LEU A 170 0.60 9.68 1.51
C LEU A 170 -0.35 9.85 2.70
N ASP A 171 -1.11 8.81 3.04
CA ASP A 171 -2.04 8.85 4.17
C ASP A 171 -1.39 8.28 5.44
N LEU A 172 -1.11 9.17 6.39
CA LEU A 172 -0.51 8.89 7.69
C LEU A 172 -1.48 9.21 8.84
N ARG A 173 -2.77 9.25 8.59
CA ARG A 173 -3.75 9.55 9.66
C ARG A 173 -3.74 8.49 10.75
N GLN A 174 -4.13 8.88 11.95
CA GLN A 174 -4.05 8.05 13.17
C GLN A 174 -2.62 7.57 13.53
N ILE A 175 -1.61 8.26 13.01
CA ILE A 175 -0.25 8.16 13.48
C ILE A 175 -0.01 9.42 14.32
N PRO A 176 0.31 9.29 15.60
CA PRO A 176 0.53 10.44 16.46
C PRO A 176 1.93 11.02 16.20
N LEU A 177 2.07 11.80 15.14
CA LEU A 177 3.32 12.47 14.79
C LEU A 177 3.56 13.69 15.68
N THR A 178 4.80 13.88 16.09
CA THR A 178 5.28 15.17 16.61
C THR A 178 5.42 16.18 15.48
N LYS A 179 5.50 17.46 15.81
CA LYS A 179 5.75 18.51 14.83
C LYS A 179 7.06 18.28 14.06
N SER A 180 8.12 17.89 14.77
CA SER A 180 9.43 17.62 14.17
C SER A 180 9.39 16.45 13.17
N GLU A 181 8.70 15.36 13.52
CA GLU A 181 8.55 14.21 12.62
C GLU A 181 7.76 14.56 11.35
N TYR A 182 6.68 15.35 11.51
CA TYR A 182 5.91 15.81 10.36
C TYR A 182 6.72 16.72 9.44
N GLU A 183 7.45 17.70 9.98
CA GLU A 183 8.27 18.61 9.17
C GLU A 183 9.37 17.85 8.43
N ALA A 184 10.04 16.89 9.09
CA ALA A 184 11.03 16.04 8.45
C ALA A 184 10.44 15.24 7.26
N MET A 185 9.25 14.68 7.42
CA MET A 185 8.57 13.98 6.32
C MET A 185 8.19 14.94 5.19
N LYS A 186 7.78 16.16 5.54
CA LYS A 186 7.41 17.19 4.55
C LYS A 186 8.61 17.71 3.76
N GLU A 187 9.79 17.78 4.38
CA GLU A 187 11.05 18.10 3.70
C GLU A 187 11.42 17.05 2.64
N LEU A 188 11.22 15.76 2.94
CA LEU A 188 11.47 14.68 1.98
C LEU A 188 10.48 14.68 0.81
N LEU A 189 9.23 15.07 1.04
CA LEU A 189 8.12 14.97 0.08
C LEU A 189 7.35 16.30 -0.04
N PRO A 190 7.99 17.41 -0.43
CA PRO A 190 7.36 18.73 -0.47
C PRO A 190 6.17 18.84 -1.44
N ASN A 191 6.14 18.04 -2.52
CA ASN A 191 5.07 18.06 -3.52
C ASN A 191 3.97 17.01 -3.25
N THR A 192 4.15 16.14 -2.25
CA THR A 192 3.17 15.11 -1.90
C THR A 192 2.13 15.68 -0.93
N ASN A 193 0.86 15.34 -1.14
CA ASN A 193 -0.19 15.60 -0.19
C ASN A 193 -0.13 14.58 0.95
N ILE A 194 0.49 14.97 2.08
CA ILE A 194 0.57 14.13 3.28
C ILE A 194 -0.67 14.39 4.13
N LEU A 195 -1.51 13.36 4.30
CA LEU A 195 -2.69 13.39 5.16
C LEU A 195 -2.30 12.88 6.55
N PHE A 196 -2.58 13.65 7.58
CA PHE A 196 -2.32 13.28 8.98
C PHE A 196 -3.49 13.71 9.86
N THR A 197 -3.58 13.16 11.06
CA THR A 197 -4.44 13.65 12.15
C THR A 197 -3.69 14.73 12.91
N ASP A 198 -4.28 15.30 13.94
CA ASP A 198 -3.70 16.38 14.71
C ASP A 198 -2.26 16.08 15.15
N ILE A 199 -1.36 17.03 14.95
CA ILE A 199 0.03 16.96 15.39
C ILE A 199 0.02 17.01 16.91
N CYS A 200 0.77 16.09 17.54
CA CYS A 200 0.96 16.13 18.99
C CYS A 200 1.92 17.26 19.34
N GLU A 201 1.50 18.16 20.24
CA GLU A 201 2.38 19.19 20.80
C GLU A 201 3.40 18.64 21.82
N CYS A 202 3.40 17.34 22.06
CA CYS A 202 4.32 16.66 22.97
C CYS A 202 5.71 16.55 22.34
N GLU A 203 6.67 17.31 22.82
CA GLU A 203 8.06 17.32 22.31
C GLU A 203 8.87 16.05 22.63
N ASN A 204 8.47 15.21 23.58
CA ASN A 204 9.25 14.04 24.01
C ASN A 204 8.35 12.83 24.32
N ARG A 205 8.15 11.96 23.35
CA ARG A 205 7.40 10.71 23.54
C ARG A 205 8.27 9.48 23.86
N ARG A 206 9.59 9.57 23.69
CA ARG A 206 10.52 8.43 23.74
C ARG A 206 11.31 8.27 25.04
N GLU A 207 11.01 9.05 26.08
CA GLU A 207 11.73 8.94 27.36
C GLU A 207 11.05 8.03 28.41
N HIS A 208 9.95 7.35 28.08
CA HIS A 208 9.16 6.59 29.06
C HIS A 208 8.73 5.16 28.63
N ASP A 209 9.47 4.50 27.74
CA ASP A 209 9.30 3.04 27.52
C ASP A 209 10.61 2.28 27.70
#